data_2322147a48d56d4aee367b5fd0c1e441
#
_entry.id   2322147a48d56d4aee367b5fd0c1e441
#
_cell.length_a   1.000
_cell.length_b   1.000
_cell.length_c   1.000
_cell.angle_alpha   90.00
_cell.angle_beta   90.00
_cell.angle_gamma   90.00
#
_symmetry.space_group_name_H-M   'P 1'
#
loop_
_entity.id
_entity.type
_entity.pdbx_description
1 polymer ?
#
loop_
_entity_poly.entity_id
_entity_poly.type
_entity_poly.pdbx_seq_one_letter_code
_entity_poly.pdbx_strand_id
1 'polypeptide(L)'
;MSNVIVFGGHGKVALLTTRILSERGHTVTSVIRDADQSDEIRAHGGEPRVADIQQQSLTDFAELVRGHDAVVWSAGAGGGSVDRTWAIDRDAAILSVQGAKQAGVDRYVMVSWSGSQLDHGVPQDDDFFAYAQSKAIADAVVRDSGLQWTIVAPSTLTDDDATGSVDWDGSSTEVPRGDVAHVIADVLETPGTAGNTIRFNSGSTPVADFLRADAV
;
A
#
# COMPACT_ATOMS: atom_id res chain seq x y z
N MET A 1 -8.02 -14.21 11.36
CA MET A 1 -6.98 -13.45 12.08
C MET A 1 -5.67 -13.69 11.35
N SER A 2 -4.96 -12.64 10.96
CA SER A 2 -3.69 -12.72 10.21
C SER A 2 -2.68 -11.76 10.84
N ASN A 3 -1.40 -12.09 10.70
CA ASN A 3 -0.30 -11.20 11.05
C ASN A 3 0.07 -10.39 9.81
N VAL A 4 -0.15 -9.09 9.83
CA VAL A 4 0.08 -8.20 8.69
C VAL A 4 1.23 -7.25 8.99
N ILE A 5 2.19 -7.15 8.07
CA ILE A 5 3.24 -6.12 8.15
C ILE A 5 2.92 -4.97 7.18
N VAL A 6 2.98 -3.73 7.69
CA VAL A 6 2.70 -2.51 6.94
C VAL A 6 3.96 -1.66 6.84
N PHE A 7 4.52 -1.51 5.66
CA PHE A 7 5.63 -0.59 5.40
C PHE A 7 5.12 0.83 5.20
N GLY A 8 5.84 1.81 5.76
CA GLY A 8 5.39 3.20 5.80
C GLY A 8 4.33 3.46 6.87
N GLY A 9 4.42 2.73 7.99
CA GLY A 9 3.41 2.62 9.04
C GLY A 9 2.91 3.94 9.63
N HIS A 10 3.69 5.02 9.60
CA HIS A 10 3.29 6.34 10.08
C HIS A 10 2.63 7.23 8.99
N GLY A 11 2.46 6.72 7.76
CA GLY A 11 1.68 7.41 6.73
C GLY A 11 0.19 7.47 7.10
N LYS A 12 -0.50 8.57 6.72
CA LYS A 12 -1.93 8.78 7.06
C LYS A 12 -2.82 7.58 6.69
N VAL A 13 -2.64 7.01 5.49
CA VAL A 13 -3.37 5.81 5.05
C VAL A 13 -2.98 4.60 5.91
N ALA A 14 -1.68 4.42 6.18
CA ALA A 14 -1.18 3.28 6.95
C ALA A 14 -1.69 3.27 8.40
N LEU A 15 -1.75 4.43 9.07
CA LEU A 15 -2.30 4.56 10.42
C LEU A 15 -3.78 4.17 10.46
N LEU A 16 -4.57 4.65 9.49
CA LEU A 16 -5.99 4.28 9.36
C LEU A 16 -6.15 2.79 9.05
N THR A 17 -5.34 2.24 8.15
CA THR A 17 -5.32 0.80 7.85
C THR A 17 -4.97 -0.02 9.08
N THR A 18 -3.95 0.38 9.84
CA THR A 18 -3.53 -0.28 11.08
C THR A 18 -4.69 -0.35 12.08
N ARG A 19 -5.40 0.76 12.29
CA ARG A 19 -6.56 0.81 13.17
C ARG A 19 -7.67 -0.14 12.72
N ILE A 20 -8.07 -0.07 11.45
CA ILE A 20 -9.15 -0.91 10.91
C ILE A 20 -8.80 -2.40 11.05
N LEU A 21 -7.59 -2.79 10.70
CA LEU A 21 -7.15 -4.19 10.80
C LEU A 21 -7.09 -4.67 12.25
N SER A 22 -6.59 -3.83 13.18
CA SER A 22 -6.56 -4.15 14.61
C SER A 22 -7.97 -4.30 15.18
N GLU A 23 -8.91 -3.42 14.85
CA GLU A 23 -10.31 -3.50 15.25
C GLU A 23 -11.01 -4.77 14.72
N ARG A 24 -10.54 -5.29 13.57
CA ARG A 24 -10.99 -6.57 13.00
C ARG A 24 -10.27 -7.80 13.57
N GLY A 25 -9.36 -7.61 14.54
CA GLY A 25 -8.66 -8.68 15.25
C GLY A 25 -7.42 -9.21 14.54
N HIS A 26 -6.86 -8.49 13.55
CA HIS A 26 -5.54 -8.80 12.99
C HIS A 26 -4.43 -8.25 13.90
N THR A 27 -3.27 -8.92 13.90
CA THR A 27 -2.04 -8.36 14.46
C THR A 27 -1.32 -7.56 13.39
N VAL A 28 -1.02 -6.29 13.65
CA VAL A 28 -0.40 -5.40 12.67
C VAL A 28 0.98 -4.95 13.16
N THR A 29 2.02 -5.29 12.41
CA THR A 29 3.37 -4.73 12.59
C THR A 29 3.55 -3.54 11.65
N SER A 30 3.70 -2.34 12.20
CA SER A 30 3.90 -1.11 11.40
C SER A 30 5.37 -0.72 11.37
N VAL A 31 5.98 -0.81 10.18
CA VAL A 31 7.40 -0.42 9.98
C VAL A 31 7.49 1.09 9.86
N ILE A 32 8.24 1.69 10.76
CA ILE A 32 8.45 3.14 10.89
C ILE A 32 9.94 3.47 10.87
N ARG A 33 10.30 4.66 10.41
CA ARG A 33 11.70 5.10 10.37
C ARG A 33 12.18 5.68 11.70
N ASP A 34 11.28 6.37 12.40
CA ASP A 34 11.58 7.13 13.61
C ASP A 34 10.91 6.46 14.82
N ALA A 35 11.69 6.21 15.86
CA ALA A 35 11.19 5.61 17.10
C ALA A 35 10.17 6.51 17.82
N ASP A 36 10.24 7.84 17.65
CA ASP A 36 9.29 8.79 18.22
C ASP A 36 7.86 8.62 17.69
N GLN A 37 7.69 7.94 16.57
CA GLN A 37 6.39 7.59 15.98
C GLN A 37 5.71 6.39 16.65
N SER A 38 6.41 5.68 17.55
CA SER A 38 5.96 4.40 18.11
C SER A 38 4.67 4.50 18.92
N ASP A 39 4.49 5.57 19.66
CA ASP A 39 3.30 5.72 20.51
C ASP A 39 2.03 5.95 19.67
N GLU A 40 2.14 6.64 18.55
CA GLU A 40 1.02 6.80 17.61
C GLU A 40 0.63 5.48 16.96
N ILE A 41 1.62 4.63 16.58
CA ILE A 41 1.33 3.28 16.09
C ILE A 41 0.56 2.46 17.13
N ARG A 42 1.00 2.46 18.39
CA ARG A 42 0.31 1.74 19.48
C ARG A 42 -1.09 2.28 19.74
N ALA A 43 -1.27 3.60 19.64
CA ALA A 43 -2.59 4.23 19.79
C ALA A 43 -3.58 3.77 18.70
N HIS A 44 -3.08 3.36 17.51
CA HIS A 44 -3.87 2.77 16.44
C HIS A 44 -3.94 1.23 16.51
N GLY A 45 -3.49 0.60 17.60
CA GLY A 45 -3.56 -0.85 17.80
C GLY A 45 -2.48 -1.66 17.09
N GLY A 46 -1.45 -1.00 16.53
CA GLY A 46 -0.34 -1.67 15.86
C GLY A 46 0.89 -1.86 16.74
N GLU A 47 1.80 -2.73 16.31
CA GLU A 47 3.11 -2.96 16.89
C GLU A 47 4.17 -2.21 16.08
N PRO A 48 4.90 -1.22 16.66
CA PRO A 48 5.92 -0.48 15.91
C PRO A 48 7.17 -1.32 15.70
N ARG A 49 7.69 -1.34 14.48
CA ARG A 49 9.00 -1.88 14.12
C ARG A 49 9.86 -0.77 13.52
N VAL A 50 10.89 -0.35 14.25
CA VAL A 50 11.78 0.71 13.75
C VAL A 50 12.77 0.13 12.75
N ALA A 51 12.70 0.59 11.50
CA ALA A 51 13.61 0.27 10.41
C ALA A 51 13.56 1.34 9.32
N ASP A 52 14.73 1.86 8.93
CA ASP A 52 14.82 2.75 7.77
C ASP A 52 14.85 1.90 6.49
N ILE A 53 13.71 1.82 5.81
CA ILE A 53 13.51 1.01 4.60
C ILE A 53 14.42 1.43 3.43
N GLN A 54 14.95 2.64 3.44
CA GLN A 54 15.91 3.11 2.43
C GLN A 54 17.29 2.46 2.58
N GLN A 55 17.61 1.95 3.77
CA GLN A 55 18.89 1.34 4.09
C GLN A 55 18.85 -0.19 4.14
N GLN A 56 17.67 -0.79 3.95
CA GLN A 56 17.52 -2.24 4.07
C GLN A 56 18.03 -2.96 2.82
N SER A 57 18.75 -4.04 3.04
CA SER A 57 19.08 -5.03 2.00
C SER A 57 17.92 -5.99 1.75
N LEU A 58 18.04 -6.81 0.71
CA LEU A 58 17.07 -7.89 0.44
C LEU A 58 16.92 -8.84 1.65
N THR A 59 18.03 -9.19 2.30
CA THR A 59 18.02 -10.08 3.48
C THR A 59 17.25 -9.43 4.63
N ASP A 60 17.48 -8.13 4.87
CA ASP A 60 16.78 -7.39 5.93
C ASP A 60 15.28 -7.32 5.65
N PHE A 61 14.86 -7.09 4.40
CA PHE A 61 13.44 -7.17 4.04
C PHE A 61 12.85 -8.56 4.27
N ALA A 62 13.56 -9.63 3.88
CA ALA A 62 13.11 -10.99 4.12
C ALA A 62 12.98 -11.31 5.63
N GLU A 63 13.87 -10.77 6.47
CA GLU A 63 13.78 -10.91 7.92
C GLU A 63 12.60 -10.11 8.51
N LEU A 64 12.38 -8.88 8.03
CA LEU A 64 11.25 -8.05 8.47
C LEU A 64 9.90 -8.71 8.21
N VAL A 65 9.71 -9.31 7.03
CA VAL A 65 8.43 -9.91 6.64
C VAL A 65 8.23 -11.33 7.17
N ARG A 66 9.26 -11.99 7.64
CA ARG A 66 9.20 -13.38 8.12
C ARG A 66 8.19 -13.55 9.27
N GLY A 67 7.32 -14.55 9.14
CA GLY A 67 6.31 -14.86 10.16
C GLY A 67 5.03 -14.03 10.05
N HIS A 68 4.93 -13.18 9.03
CA HIS A 68 3.69 -12.50 8.69
C HIS A 68 2.94 -13.29 7.60
N ASP A 69 1.62 -13.12 7.57
CA ASP A 69 0.74 -13.75 6.58
C ASP A 69 0.58 -12.86 5.33
N ALA A 70 0.74 -11.55 5.50
CA ALA A 70 0.60 -10.58 4.41
C ALA A 70 1.51 -9.37 4.57
N VAL A 71 1.87 -8.78 3.43
CA VAL A 71 2.61 -7.52 3.34
C VAL A 71 1.71 -6.44 2.75
N VAL A 72 1.69 -5.27 3.37
CA VAL A 72 1.11 -4.03 2.81
C VAL A 72 2.23 -3.02 2.59
N TRP A 73 2.46 -2.63 1.36
CA TRP A 73 3.36 -1.56 1.01
C TRP A 73 2.59 -0.24 0.86
N SER A 74 2.62 0.58 1.90
CA SER A 74 2.03 1.93 1.94
C SER A 74 3.09 3.03 2.10
N ALA A 75 4.36 2.66 1.90
CA ALA A 75 5.46 3.61 1.95
C ALA A 75 5.58 4.42 0.66
N GLY A 76 6.03 5.65 0.82
CA GLY A 76 6.39 6.55 -0.25
C GLY A 76 7.29 7.67 0.28
N ALA A 77 7.98 8.37 -0.60
CA ALA A 77 8.88 9.47 -0.22
C ALA A 77 8.12 10.64 0.44
N GLY A 78 6.82 10.75 0.18
CA GLY A 78 5.97 11.80 0.77
C GLY A 78 6.30 13.21 0.30
N GLY A 79 6.82 13.35 -0.92
CA GLY A 79 7.47 14.57 -1.40
C GLY A 79 8.96 14.61 -1.02
N GLY A 80 9.68 15.65 -1.41
CA GLY A 80 11.11 15.79 -1.15
C GLY A 80 11.94 15.67 -2.42
N SER A 81 13.12 15.04 -2.35
CA SER A 81 14.00 14.94 -3.50
C SER A 81 13.61 13.79 -4.44
N VAL A 82 13.90 13.97 -5.72
CA VAL A 82 13.76 12.93 -6.75
C VAL A 82 14.53 11.64 -6.36
N ASP A 83 15.74 11.77 -5.82
CA ASP A 83 16.56 10.64 -5.38
C ASP A 83 15.85 9.82 -4.29
N ARG A 84 15.19 10.48 -3.34
CA ARG A 84 14.44 9.80 -2.29
C ARG A 84 13.21 9.09 -2.86
N THR A 85 12.54 9.67 -3.85
CA THR A 85 11.41 9.04 -4.55
C THR A 85 11.89 7.75 -5.25
N TRP A 86 12.99 7.80 -5.99
CA TRP A 86 13.57 6.59 -6.60
C TRP A 86 13.94 5.54 -5.56
N ALA A 87 14.59 5.95 -4.48
CA ALA A 87 15.05 5.01 -3.45
C ALA A 87 13.91 4.32 -2.68
N ILE A 88 12.78 5.01 -2.43
CA ILE A 88 11.68 4.45 -1.63
C ILE A 88 10.58 3.88 -2.54
N ASP A 89 10.04 4.69 -3.47
CA ASP A 89 8.86 4.30 -4.24
C ASP A 89 9.17 3.25 -5.32
N ARG A 90 10.46 3.10 -5.70
CA ARG A 90 10.92 2.07 -6.64
C ARG A 90 11.80 1.01 -5.93
N ASP A 91 13.00 1.40 -5.47
CA ASP A 91 14.04 0.42 -5.10
C ASP A 91 13.66 -0.36 -3.84
N ALA A 92 13.28 0.33 -2.76
CA ALA A 92 12.85 -0.32 -1.53
C ALA A 92 11.53 -1.11 -1.74
N ALA A 93 10.60 -0.60 -2.56
CA ALA A 93 9.39 -1.32 -2.93
C ALA A 93 9.71 -2.64 -3.64
N ILE A 94 10.63 -2.64 -4.62
CA ILE A 94 11.08 -3.84 -5.33
C ILE A 94 11.75 -4.82 -4.35
N LEU A 95 12.64 -4.34 -3.48
CA LEU A 95 13.29 -5.19 -2.48
C LEU A 95 12.29 -5.81 -1.51
N SER A 96 11.22 -5.10 -1.15
CA SER A 96 10.18 -5.66 -0.27
C SER A 96 9.39 -6.81 -0.94
N VAL A 97 9.11 -6.71 -2.25
CA VAL A 97 8.50 -7.80 -3.04
C VAL A 97 9.42 -9.03 -3.06
N GLN A 98 10.71 -8.81 -3.34
CA GLN A 98 11.70 -9.88 -3.35
C GLN A 98 11.90 -10.50 -1.95
N GLY A 99 11.89 -9.68 -0.90
CA GLY A 99 11.94 -10.11 0.49
C GLY A 99 10.75 -10.96 0.89
N ALA A 100 9.53 -10.60 0.46
CA ALA A 100 8.33 -11.39 0.68
C ALA A 100 8.46 -12.78 0.03
N LYS A 101 8.92 -12.84 -1.24
CA LYS A 101 9.19 -14.12 -1.93
C LYS A 101 10.22 -14.96 -1.18
N GLN A 102 11.33 -14.36 -0.77
CA GLN A 102 12.41 -15.07 -0.05
C GLN A 102 11.95 -15.60 1.31
N ALA A 103 11.05 -14.90 1.98
CA ALA A 103 10.47 -15.29 3.27
C ALA A 103 9.30 -16.26 3.15
N GLY A 104 8.78 -16.52 1.95
CA GLY A 104 7.60 -17.35 1.70
C GLY A 104 6.28 -16.71 2.14
N VAL A 105 6.20 -15.37 2.08
CA VAL A 105 4.97 -14.61 2.37
C VAL A 105 4.30 -14.27 1.04
N ASP A 106 3.22 -14.97 0.72
CA ASP A 106 2.61 -14.92 -0.61
C ASP A 106 1.65 -13.74 -0.80
N ARG A 107 0.92 -13.31 0.23
CA ARG A 107 -0.06 -12.22 0.11
C ARG A 107 0.63 -10.87 0.14
N TYR A 108 0.47 -10.08 -0.93
CA TYR A 108 1.13 -8.77 -1.08
C TYR A 108 0.15 -7.70 -1.58
N VAL A 109 0.01 -6.61 -0.85
CA VAL A 109 -0.82 -5.46 -1.23
C VAL A 109 0.08 -4.25 -1.46
N MET A 110 0.08 -3.73 -2.69
CA MET A 110 0.81 -2.51 -3.07
C MET A 110 -0.15 -1.32 -3.12
N VAL A 111 0.12 -0.27 -2.37
CA VAL A 111 -0.57 1.01 -2.53
C VAL A 111 0.12 1.82 -3.63
N SER A 112 -0.62 2.08 -4.71
CA SER A 112 -0.15 2.79 -5.90
C SER A 112 -1.03 4.01 -6.18
N TRP A 113 -1.26 4.36 -7.44
CA TRP A 113 -2.18 5.41 -7.89
C TRP A 113 -2.88 5.01 -9.20
N SER A 114 -4.03 5.58 -9.49
CA SER A 114 -4.91 5.15 -10.58
C SER A 114 -4.30 5.23 -11.98
N GLY A 115 -3.31 6.10 -12.19
CA GLY A 115 -2.57 6.26 -13.44
C GLY A 115 -1.30 5.43 -13.56
N SER A 116 -0.99 4.55 -12.60
CA SER A 116 0.26 3.80 -12.57
C SER A 116 0.31 2.73 -13.67
N GLN A 117 1.03 3.06 -14.73
CA GLN A 117 1.36 2.19 -15.87
C GLN A 117 2.68 2.66 -16.50
N LEU A 118 3.41 1.79 -17.20
CA LEU A 118 4.71 2.14 -17.79
C LEU A 118 4.61 3.28 -18.84
N ASP A 119 3.47 3.37 -19.54
CA ASP A 119 3.13 4.48 -20.42
C ASP A 119 2.12 5.42 -19.74
N HIS A 120 2.54 6.04 -18.63
CA HIS A 120 1.69 6.93 -17.81
C HIS A 120 1.49 8.33 -18.42
N GLY A 121 2.22 8.67 -19.48
CA GLY A 121 2.07 9.94 -20.20
C GLY A 121 2.53 11.20 -19.45
N VAL A 122 3.09 11.08 -18.25
CA VAL A 122 3.64 12.23 -17.49
C VAL A 122 4.95 12.64 -18.16
N PRO A 123 5.13 13.93 -18.54
CA PRO A 123 6.38 14.43 -19.15
C PRO A 123 7.60 14.25 -18.22
N GLN A 124 8.78 14.03 -18.79
CA GLN A 124 10.00 13.81 -18.01
C GLN A 124 10.46 15.03 -17.20
N ASP A 125 10.05 16.22 -17.61
CA ASP A 125 10.32 17.51 -16.94
C ASP A 125 9.24 17.90 -15.93
N ASP A 126 8.22 17.07 -15.72
CA ASP A 126 7.20 17.25 -14.70
C ASP A 126 7.71 16.77 -13.32
N ASP A 127 7.46 17.54 -12.27
CA ASP A 127 7.83 17.20 -10.88
C ASP A 127 7.23 15.86 -10.42
N PHE A 128 6.10 15.47 -11.00
CA PHE A 128 5.42 14.21 -10.71
C PHE A 128 6.05 13.00 -11.42
N PHE A 129 6.92 13.22 -12.42
CA PHE A 129 7.48 12.12 -13.23
C PHE A 129 8.21 11.07 -12.41
N ALA A 130 9.10 11.49 -11.51
CA ALA A 130 9.88 10.55 -10.69
C ALA A 130 8.97 9.61 -9.87
N TYR A 131 7.88 10.15 -9.31
CA TYR A 131 6.88 9.36 -8.59
C TYR A 131 6.12 8.41 -9.52
N ALA A 132 5.54 8.94 -10.60
CA ALA A 132 4.77 8.16 -11.56
C ALA A 132 5.58 6.99 -12.12
N GLN A 133 6.82 7.25 -12.56
CA GLN A 133 7.71 6.25 -13.11
C GLN A 133 8.16 5.22 -12.05
N SER A 134 8.46 5.66 -10.81
CA SER A 134 8.82 4.77 -9.71
C SER A 134 7.69 3.79 -9.39
N LYS A 135 6.47 4.28 -9.26
CA LYS A 135 5.29 3.44 -8.99
C LYS A 135 5.01 2.48 -10.14
N ALA A 136 5.10 2.96 -11.40
CA ALA A 136 4.87 2.12 -12.56
C ALA A 136 5.85 0.94 -12.64
N ILE A 137 7.15 1.18 -12.36
CA ILE A 137 8.18 0.13 -12.33
C ILE A 137 7.94 -0.84 -11.18
N ALA A 138 7.66 -0.34 -9.97
CA ALA A 138 7.38 -1.19 -8.82
C ALA A 138 6.14 -2.07 -9.06
N ASP A 139 5.06 -1.50 -9.59
CA ASP A 139 3.84 -2.22 -9.93
C ASP A 139 4.06 -3.31 -11.00
N ALA A 140 4.93 -3.05 -11.99
CA ALA A 140 5.30 -4.08 -12.97
C ALA A 140 6.02 -5.27 -12.29
N VAL A 141 6.94 -5.00 -11.36
CA VAL A 141 7.61 -6.06 -10.58
C VAL A 141 6.63 -6.82 -9.69
N VAL A 142 5.66 -6.13 -9.09
CA VAL A 142 4.58 -6.78 -8.30
C VAL A 142 3.79 -7.73 -9.18
N ARG A 143 3.37 -7.32 -10.39
CA ARG A 143 2.61 -8.16 -11.33
C ARG A 143 3.38 -9.41 -11.75
N ASP A 144 4.69 -9.27 -11.97
CA ASP A 144 5.57 -10.37 -12.40
C ASP A 144 6.11 -11.22 -11.23
N SER A 145 5.75 -10.90 -9.99
CA SER A 145 6.33 -11.51 -8.79
C SER A 145 5.95 -12.97 -8.60
N GLY A 146 4.77 -13.39 -9.07
CA GLY A 146 4.17 -14.69 -8.78
C GLY A 146 3.53 -14.77 -7.39
N LEU A 147 3.48 -13.67 -6.63
CA LEU A 147 2.77 -13.57 -5.35
C LEU A 147 1.25 -13.47 -5.58
N GLN A 148 0.49 -13.66 -4.53
CA GLN A 148 -0.94 -13.33 -4.47
C GLN A 148 -1.07 -11.80 -4.25
N TRP A 149 -0.73 -11.04 -5.29
CA TRP A 149 -0.66 -9.59 -5.21
C TRP A 149 -2.02 -8.92 -5.48
N THR A 150 -2.22 -7.76 -4.87
CA THR A 150 -3.25 -6.78 -5.25
C THR A 150 -2.62 -5.40 -5.29
N ILE A 151 -2.83 -4.65 -6.37
CA ILE A 151 -2.43 -3.25 -6.47
C ILE A 151 -3.66 -2.39 -6.19
N VAL A 152 -3.64 -1.68 -5.07
CA VAL A 152 -4.66 -0.71 -4.67
C VAL A 152 -4.28 0.63 -5.28
N ALA A 153 -5.06 1.10 -6.24
CA ALA A 153 -4.74 2.23 -7.10
C ALA A 153 -5.80 3.34 -7.02
N PRO A 154 -5.80 4.13 -5.92
CA PRO A 154 -6.72 5.24 -5.72
C PRO A 154 -6.44 6.42 -6.66
N SER A 155 -7.43 7.27 -6.84
CA SER A 155 -7.28 8.63 -7.39
C SER A 155 -6.62 9.57 -6.37
N THR A 156 -6.74 10.88 -6.52
CA THR A 156 -6.15 11.87 -5.61
C THR A 156 -6.68 11.72 -4.19
N LEU A 157 -5.76 11.67 -3.22
CA LEU A 157 -6.12 11.44 -1.81
C LEU A 157 -6.53 12.73 -1.11
N THR A 158 -7.68 12.73 -0.42
CA THR A 158 -8.13 13.84 0.43
C THR A 158 -8.10 13.50 1.91
N ASP A 159 -8.21 14.52 2.77
CA ASP A 159 -8.35 14.38 4.22
C ASP A 159 -9.82 14.48 4.69
N ASP A 160 -10.76 14.34 3.78
CA ASP A 160 -12.18 14.29 4.10
C ASP A 160 -12.55 13.03 4.89
N ASP A 161 -13.72 13.05 5.51
CA ASP A 161 -14.27 11.90 6.22
C ASP A 161 -14.53 10.73 5.27
N ALA A 162 -14.22 9.52 5.72
CA ALA A 162 -14.50 8.31 4.97
C ALA A 162 -16.01 8.10 4.79
N THR A 163 -16.42 7.68 3.60
CA THR A 163 -17.82 7.37 3.26
C THR A 163 -18.14 5.88 3.33
N GLY A 164 -17.11 5.03 3.31
CA GLY A 164 -17.24 3.57 3.19
C GLY A 164 -17.65 3.10 1.80
N SER A 165 -17.61 4.00 0.79
CA SER A 165 -18.09 3.73 -0.57
C SER A 165 -17.12 4.27 -1.60
N VAL A 166 -16.93 3.51 -2.69
CA VAL A 166 -16.04 3.84 -3.80
C VAL A 166 -16.69 3.42 -5.13
N ASP A 167 -16.22 4.02 -6.22
CA ASP A 167 -16.58 3.63 -7.59
C ASP A 167 -15.40 3.84 -8.54
N TRP A 168 -15.49 3.30 -9.75
CA TRP A 168 -14.56 3.59 -10.85
C TRP A 168 -15.34 3.93 -12.12
N ASP A 169 -16.15 4.99 -12.07
CA ASP A 169 -17.06 5.41 -13.15
C ASP A 169 -16.76 6.81 -13.70
N GLY A 170 -15.67 7.45 -13.21
CA GLY A 170 -15.31 8.81 -13.59
C GLY A 170 -16.14 9.91 -12.94
N SER A 171 -16.98 9.58 -11.96
CA SER A 171 -17.79 10.54 -11.21
C SER A 171 -16.99 11.45 -10.28
N SER A 172 -15.78 10.99 -9.88
CA SER A 172 -14.83 11.73 -9.05
C SER A 172 -13.39 11.49 -9.52
N THR A 173 -12.49 12.39 -9.13
CA THR A 173 -11.04 12.25 -9.30
C THR A 173 -10.32 12.22 -7.95
N GLU A 174 -11.05 12.12 -6.87
CA GLU A 174 -10.56 12.19 -5.49
C GLU A 174 -11.17 11.07 -4.65
N VAL A 175 -10.48 10.71 -3.55
CA VAL A 175 -10.96 9.72 -2.58
C VAL A 175 -10.40 10.01 -1.19
N PRO A 176 -11.20 9.94 -0.12
CA PRO A 176 -10.73 10.05 1.25
C PRO A 176 -9.72 8.95 1.60
N ARG A 177 -8.67 9.31 2.33
CA ARG A 177 -7.68 8.35 2.84
C ARG A 177 -8.29 7.24 3.69
N GLY A 178 -9.39 7.54 4.38
CA GLY A 178 -10.13 6.55 5.14
C GLY A 178 -10.76 5.47 4.26
N ASP A 179 -11.31 5.84 3.11
CA ASP A 179 -11.87 4.86 2.16
C ASP A 179 -10.77 4.02 1.52
N VAL A 180 -9.58 4.60 1.23
CA VAL A 180 -8.41 3.82 0.80
C VAL A 180 -7.99 2.79 1.85
N ALA A 181 -8.00 3.17 3.14
CA ALA A 181 -7.69 2.26 4.23
C ALA A 181 -8.72 1.12 4.35
N HIS A 182 -10.01 1.40 4.14
CA HIS A 182 -11.05 0.37 4.05
C HIS A 182 -10.81 -0.59 2.87
N VAL A 183 -10.50 -0.06 1.67
CA VAL A 183 -10.17 -0.90 0.51
C VAL A 183 -8.97 -1.81 0.81
N ILE A 184 -7.89 -1.29 1.43
CA ILE A 184 -6.71 -2.10 1.79
C ILE A 184 -7.10 -3.22 2.76
N ALA A 185 -7.90 -2.93 3.79
CA ALA A 185 -8.34 -3.93 4.75
C ALA A 185 -9.22 -5.00 4.09
N ASP A 186 -10.17 -4.59 3.27
CA ASP A 186 -11.11 -5.50 2.61
C ASP A 186 -10.43 -6.37 1.55
N VAL A 187 -9.43 -5.87 0.79
CA VAL A 187 -8.68 -6.71 -0.16
C VAL A 187 -7.84 -7.78 0.54
N LEU A 188 -7.35 -7.53 1.75
CA LEU A 188 -6.66 -8.55 2.54
C LEU A 188 -7.58 -9.72 2.93
N GLU A 189 -8.86 -9.43 3.16
CA GLU A 189 -9.89 -10.40 3.56
C GLU A 189 -10.64 -11.00 2.35
N THR A 190 -10.39 -10.50 1.12
CA THR A 190 -11.05 -10.94 -0.11
C THR A 190 -10.04 -11.62 -1.05
N PRO A 191 -9.84 -12.95 -0.95
CA PRO A 191 -8.85 -13.67 -1.77
C PRO A 191 -9.04 -13.49 -3.28
N GLY A 192 -10.27 -13.29 -3.75
CA GLY A 192 -10.60 -13.07 -5.17
C GLY A 192 -9.97 -11.80 -5.77
N THR A 193 -9.47 -10.87 -4.95
CA THR A 193 -8.76 -9.68 -5.41
C THR A 193 -7.30 -9.95 -5.81
N ALA A 194 -6.78 -11.13 -5.54
CA ALA A 194 -5.41 -11.49 -5.92
C ALA A 194 -5.27 -11.53 -7.46
N GLY A 195 -4.17 -10.95 -7.96
CA GLY A 195 -3.91 -10.79 -9.38
C GLY A 195 -4.55 -9.56 -10.02
N ASN A 196 -5.21 -8.71 -9.25
CA ASN A 196 -5.94 -7.55 -9.75
C ASN A 196 -5.32 -6.20 -9.36
N THR A 197 -5.47 -5.22 -10.25
CA THR A 197 -5.24 -3.79 -9.95
C THR A 197 -6.61 -3.14 -9.74
N ILE A 198 -6.89 -2.76 -8.52
CA ILE A 198 -8.17 -2.15 -8.09
C ILE A 198 -8.04 -0.63 -8.19
N ARG A 199 -8.63 -0.05 -9.23
CA ARG A 199 -8.74 1.41 -9.40
C ARG A 199 -10.04 1.91 -8.84
N PHE A 200 -10.00 3.03 -8.13
CA PHE A 200 -11.20 3.63 -7.54
C PHE A 200 -11.02 5.10 -7.20
N ASN A 201 -12.14 5.76 -7.04
CA ASN A 201 -12.34 7.11 -6.53
C ASN A 201 -13.54 7.12 -5.56
N SER A 202 -13.85 8.28 -4.98
CA SER A 202 -15.09 8.43 -4.20
C SER A 202 -16.29 8.01 -5.04
N GLY A 203 -17.24 7.34 -4.39
CA GLY A 203 -18.43 6.82 -5.07
C GLY A 203 -19.57 6.51 -4.13
N SER A 204 -20.49 5.69 -4.61
CA SER A 204 -21.71 5.31 -3.89
C SER A 204 -21.82 3.81 -3.59
N THR A 205 -20.96 2.99 -4.18
CA THR A 205 -20.94 1.54 -3.98
C THR A 205 -20.16 1.20 -2.72
N PRO A 206 -20.75 0.52 -1.74
CA PRO A 206 -20.02 0.05 -0.54
C PRO A 206 -18.76 -0.73 -0.94
N VAL A 207 -17.63 -0.48 -0.26
CA VAL A 207 -16.32 -1.07 -0.59
C VAL A 207 -16.40 -2.59 -0.76
N ALA A 208 -17.09 -3.29 0.15
CA ALA A 208 -17.22 -4.73 0.08
C ALA A 208 -18.00 -5.23 -1.17
N ASP A 209 -18.95 -4.47 -1.67
CA ASP A 209 -19.72 -4.81 -2.87
C ASP A 209 -18.91 -4.49 -4.13
N PHE A 210 -18.21 -3.36 -4.14
CA PHE A 210 -17.29 -2.96 -5.21
C PHE A 210 -16.21 -4.03 -5.46
N LEU A 211 -15.55 -4.51 -4.39
CA LEU A 211 -14.49 -5.52 -4.52
C LEU A 211 -15.02 -6.89 -4.98
N ARG A 212 -16.28 -7.24 -4.69
CA ARG A 212 -16.89 -8.47 -5.20
C ARG A 212 -17.18 -8.40 -6.70
N ALA A 213 -17.53 -7.24 -7.21
CA ALA A 213 -17.78 -7.03 -8.64
C ALA A 213 -16.49 -7.09 -9.46
N ASP A 214 -15.37 -6.56 -8.93
CA ASP A 214 -14.06 -6.58 -9.58
C ASP A 214 -13.32 -7.93 -9.46
N ALA A 215 -13.77 -8.83 -8.58
CA ALA A 215 -13.17 -10.15 -8.37
C ALA A 215 -13.70 -11.22 -9.36
N VAL A 216 -14.46 -10.85 -10.38
CA VAL A 216 -15.07 -11.77 -11.38
C VAL A 216 -14.36 -11.71 -12.72
#